data_14d8fc4900cc56adc4140fc9075f72ec
#
_entry.id   14d8fc4900cc56adc4140fc9075f72ec
#
_cell.length_a   1.000
_cell.length_b   1.000
_cell.length_c   1.000
_cell.angle_alpha   90.00
_cell.angle_beta   90.00
_cell.angle_gamma   90.00
#
_symmetry.space_group_name_H-M   'P 1'
#
loop_
_entity.id
_entity.type
_entity.pdbx_description
1 polymer ?
#
loop_
_entity_poly.entity_id
_entity_poly.type
_entity_poly.pdbx_seq_one_letter_code
_entity_poly.pdbx_strand_id
1 'polypeptide(L)'
;MRYVVVTGGVISGLGKGVTTASISKIIQSMGHKVTVVKIDPYVNVDAGTMSPFEHGEVFVLDDGGEVDLDLGNYERFLNIHLTKAHNITTGKVYLKVIEKERKGDYLGKTVQIIPHITDEIKAEIRNVAKGNDVTVIEVGGTVGDIESMPFLEALRQLSIEEDVVFIHVTLVPNLSVVGEPKTKPTQHSVKALREVGISPHIIVCRSVEKLNEKSKEKIALFTNVRVDHVISAPDVEDIHYIPLIFNEEKIGQKILDQFKMDGKPNLTLWKSILCKDYKKDVNLAIVGKYADLHDSYLSISQALKHASFKTCYKTNISWIEAEEFENKKISDELDKFDGVLVPGGFGSRGVEGKINVIKYARENNIPYLGICLGFQLAVIEYARNVCGLKNANTTEVCDTEHPVIDLLPEQKKISSKGGTMRLGASEILLDKNSMIYSLYKSDKIYERHRHRYEVNRDYIDALLKDKHLVFSGKSPSGLMEVLEIKNHPFFLGTQFHPEFKSRVEAVAPTFYGLVKAMGEK
;
A
#
# COMPACT_ATOMS: atom_id res chain seq x y z
N MET A 1 -20.40 -13.88 15.07
CA MET A 1 -19.28 -12.96 14.76
C MET A 1 -19.86 -11.60 14.39
N ARG A 2 -19.05 -10.52 14.42
CA ARG A 2 -19.53 -9.17 14.11
C ARG A 2 -18.83 -8.61 12.90
N TYR A 3 -19.58 -8.11 11.95
CA TYR A 3 -19.05 -7.62 10.68
C TYR A 3 -19.50 -6.20 10.40
N VAL A 4 -18.57 -5.36 10.01
CA VAL A 4 -18.85 -4.04 9.43
C VAL A 4 -18.59 -4.13 7.93
N VAL A 5 -19.59 -3.95 7.11
CA VAL A 5 -19.46 -4.05 5.65
C VAL A 5 -19.50 -2.65 5.04
N VAL A 6 -18.42 -2.28 4.37
CA VAL A 6 -18.26 -1.00 3.67
C VAL A 6 -18.48 -1.22 2.19
N THR A 7 -19.56 -0.66 1.67
CA THR A 7 -19.91 -0.66 0.24
C THR A 7 -19.77 0.75 -0.34
N GLY A 8 -19.65 0.88 -1.65
CA GLY A 8 -19.60 2.18 -2.31
C GLY A 8 -20.47 2.27 -3.53
N GLY A 9 -20.89 3.46 -3.84
CA GLY A 9 -21.72 3.72 -5.02
C GLY A 9 -21.39 5.05 -5.69
N VAL A 10 -21.96 5.30 -6.85
CA VAL A 10 -21.80 6.46 -7.72
C VAL A 10 -20.57 6.37 -8.62
N ILE A 11 -19.36 6.30 -8.07
CA ILE A 11 -18.08 6.23 -8.82
C ILE A 11 -17.03 5.43 -8.03
N SER A 12 -15.99 4.98 -8.72
CA SER A 12 -14.76 4.47 -8.10
C SER A 12 -13.96 5.61 -7.43
N GLY A 13 -12.98 5.28 -6.60
CA GLY A 13 -12.12 6.30 -5.98
C GLY A 13 -12.76 7.15 -4.87
N LEU A 14 -13.95 6.78 -4.37
CA LEU A 14 -14.65 7.48 -3.28
C LEU A 14 -13.95 7.46 -1.93
N GLY A 15 -12.85 6.72 -1.79
CA GLY A 15 -12.13 6.57 -0.53
C GLY A 15 -12.73 5.50 0.39
N LYS A 16 -13.30 4.42 -0.16
CA LYS A 16 -13.72 3.24 0.62
C LYS A 16 -12.58 2.68 1.46
N GLY A 17 -11.38 2.50 0.87
CA GLY A 17 -10.19 1.99 1.57
C GLY A 17 -9.81 2.84 2.78
N VAL A 18 -9.74 4.15 2.61
CA VAL A 18 -9.46 5.08 3.72
C VAL A 18 -10.56 5.09 4.76
N THR A 19 -11.83 5.01 4.34
CA THR A 19 -12.99 4.91 5.24
C THR A 19 -12.91 3.63 6.06
N THR A 20 -12.65 2.50 5.42
CA THR A 20 -12.47 1.18 6.05
C THR A 20 -11.32 1.19 7.05
N ALA A 21 -10.14 1.69 6.66
CA ALA A 21 -8.98 1.82 7.54
C ALA A 21 -9.27 2.71 8.74
N SER A 22 -9.95 3.85 8.53
CA SER A 22 -10.28 4.82 9.58
C SER A 22 -11.28 4.27 10.59
N ILE A 23 -12.34 3.61 10.13
CA ILE A 23 -13.34 2.95 10.98
C ILE A 23 -12.66 1.85 11.80
N SER A 24 -11.85 1.03 11.16
CA SER A 24 -11.11 -0.05 11.80
C SER A 24 -10.18 0.47 12.89
N LYS A 25 -9.46 1.57 12.62
CA LYS A 25 -8.59 2.25 13.60
C LYS A 25 -9.39 2.78 14.79
N ILE A 26 -10.54 3.39 14.56
CA ILE A 26 -11.40 3.89 15.63
C ILE A 26 -11.87 2.74 16.52
N ILE A 27 -12.41 1.63 15.95
CA ILE A 27 -12.86 0.46 16.68
C ILE A 27 -11.69 -0.19 17.46
N GLN A 28 -10.51 -0.29 16.84
CA GLN A 28 -9.29 -0.75 17.51
C GLN A 28 -8.93 0.14 18.70
N SER A 29 -9.04 1.46 18.56
CA SER A 29 -8.76 2.43 19.63
C SER A 29 -9.77 2.38 20.79
N MET A 30 -10.93 1.75 20.56
CA MET A 30 -11.95 1.48 21.57
C MET A 30 -11.69 0.18 22.37
N GLY A 31 -10.56 -0.50 22.09
CA GLY A 31 -10.11 -1.68 22.82
C GLY A 31 -10.51 -3.02 22.19
N HIS A 32 -11.08 -3.01 20.98
CA HIS A 32 -11.51 -4.24 20.31
C HIS A 32 -10.43 -4.76 19.34
N LYS A 33 -10.35 -6.08 19.22
CA LYS A 33 -9.49 -6.75 18.28
C LYS A 33 -10.14 -6.73 16.89
N VAL A 34 -9.50 -6.02 15.94
CA VAL A 34 -10.05 -5.77 14.61
C VAL A 34 -9.18 -6.40 13.54
N THR A 35 -9.83 -7.00 12.54
CA THR A 35 -9.21 -7.38 11.27
C THR A 35 -10.00 -6.81 10.10
N VAL A 36 -9.39 -6.81 8.91
CA VAL A 36 -10.00 -6.24 7.70
C VAL A 36 -9.95 -7.25 6.56
N VAL A 37 -11.00 -7.30 5.75
CA VAL A 37 -11.08 -8.10 4.52
C VAL A 37 -11.34 -7.16 3.34
N LYS A 38 -10.55 -7.29 2.29
CA LYS A 38 -10.79 -6.65 0.99
C LYS A 38 -11.41 -7.66 0.03
N ILE A 39 -12.55 -7.30 -0.53
CA ILE A 39 -13.19 -8.03 -1.61
C ILE A 39 -12.96 -7.27 -2.91
N ASP A 40 -12.30 -7.91 -3.88
CA ASP A 40 -12.06 -7.35 -5.21
C ASP A 40 -12.81 -8.17 -6.26
N PRO A 41 -13.78 -7.58 -6.95
CA PRO A 41 -14.67 -8.31 -7.85
C PRO A 41 -14.06 -8.63 -9.23
N TYR A 42 -12.76 -8.38 -9.43
CA TYR A 42 -12.09 -8.74 -10.67
C TYR A 42 -11.76 -10.26 -10.76
N VAL A 43 -11.63 -10.78 -11.98
CA VAL A 43 -11.40 -12.21 -12.26
C VAL A 43 -9.94 -12.64 -12.04
N ASN A 44 -9.01 -11.71 -11.89
CA ASN A 44 -7.63 -12.04 -11.57
C ASN A 44 -7.55 -12.79 -10.23
N VAL A 45 -6.65 -13.77 -10.14
CA VAL A 45 -6.43 -14.52 -8.88
C VAL A 45 -5.78 -13.62 -7.83
N ASP A 46 -4.82 -12.80 -8.26
CA ASP A 46 -4.12 -11.79 -7.44
C ASP A 46 -3.73 -10.57 -8.29
N ALA A 47 -3.09 -9.58 -7.67
CA ALA A 47 -2.68 -8.36 -8.33
C ALA A 47 -1.32 -8.46 -9.05
N GLY A 48 -0.59 -9.57 -8.93
CA GLY A 48 0.80 -9.69 -9.37
C GLY A 48 1.05 -9.51 -10.86
N THR A 49 0.03 -9.76 -11.69
CA THR A 49 0.10 -9.58 -13.16
C THR A 49 -0.58 -8.31 -13.66
N MET A 50 -1.13 -7.51 -12.77
CA MET A 50 -1.83 -6.27 -13.13
C MET A 50 -0.85 -5.16 -13.48
N SER A 51 -1.25 -4.30 -14.42
CA SER A 51 -0.50 -3.10 -14.74
C SER A 51 -0.71 -2.01 -13.67
N PRO A 52 0.34 -1.33 -13.21
CA PRO A 52 0.20 -0.18 -12.31
C PRO A 52 -0.66 0.96 -12.90
N PHE A 53 -0.81 1.04 -14.21
CA PHE A 53 -1.71 2.00 -14.88
C PHE A 53 -3.19 1.72 -14.62
N GLU A 54 -3.55 0.45 -14.43
CA GLU A 54 -4.94 0.02 -14.25
C GLU A 54 -5.38 0.02 -12.78
N HIS A 55 -4.48 -0.41 -11.88
CA HIS A 55 -4.82 -0.69 -10.48
C HIS A 55 -3.90 -0.01 -9.45
N GLY A 56 -2.96 0.82 -9.89
CA GLY A 56 -1.96 1.42 -9.01
C GLY A 56 -0.90 0.41 -8.54
N GLU A 57 -0.33 0.65 -7.37
CA GLU A 57 0.73 -0.17 -6.80
C GLU A 57 0.26 -1.59 -6.44
N VAL A 58 1.08 -2.59 -6.78
CA VAL A 58 0.92 -3.94 -6.23
C VAL A 58 1.57 -3.99 -4.86
N PHE A 59 0.75 -4.14 -3.82
CA PHE A 59 1.23 -4.25 -2.44
C PHE A 59 1.61 -5.69 -2.11
N VAL A 60 2.76 -5.90 -1.45
CA VAL A 60 3.24 -7.24 -1.10
C VAL A 60 3.15 -7.45 0.41
N LEU A 61 2.55 -8.57 0.81
CA LEU A 61 2.38 -8.99 2.19
C LEU A 61 3.55 -9.85 2.68
N ASP A 62 3.66 -10.08 3.98
CA ASP A 62 4.73 -10.90 4.57
C ASP A 62 4.72 -12.35 4.05
N ASP A 63 3.54 -12.92 3.76
CA ASP A 63 3.36 -14.26 3.21
C ASP A 63 3.55 -14.35 1.68
N GLY A 64 4.02 -13.28 1.05
CA GLY A 64 4.23 -13.19 -0.40
C GLY A 64 2.97 -12.97 -1.21
N GLY A 65 1.86 -12.61 -0.58
CA GLY A 65 0.64 -12.21 -1.30
C GLY A 65 0.87 -10.90 -2.07
N GLU A 66 0.62 -10.91 -3.38
CA GLU A 66 0.56 -9.72 -4.23
C GLU A 66 -0.90 -9.26 -4.27
N VAL A 67 -1.20 -8.12 -3.64
CA VAL A 67 -2.57 -7.69 -3.34
C VAL A 67 -2.80 -6.23 -3.74
N ASP A 68 -4.06 -5.82 -3.69
CA ASP A 68 -4.48 -4.44 -3.90
C ASP A 68 -3.86 -3.47 -2.87
N LEU A 69 -3.58 -2.25 -3.30
CA LEU A 69 -2.96 -1.18 -2.49
C LEU A 69 -3.74 -0.84 -1.21
N ASP A 70 -5.05 -1.09 -1.17
CA ASP A 70 -5.89 -0.84 0.00
C ASP A 70 -5.48 -1.67 1.22
N LEU A 71 -4.94 -2.90 1.02
CA LEU A 71 -4.41 -3.69 2.13
C LEU A 71 -3.23 -2.98 2.79
N GLY A 72 -2.44 -2.26 2.03
CA GLY A 72 -1.40 -1.37 2.56
C GLY A 72 -1.98 -0.29 3.47
N ASN A 73 -3.10 0.34 3.08
CA ASN A 73 -3.77 1.33 3.93
C ASN A 73 -4.24 0.71 5.26
N TYR A 74 -4.80 -0.50 5.22
CA TYR A 74 -5.23 -1.17 6.46
C TYR A 74 -4.06 -1.47 7.39
N GLU A 75 -2.97 -2.03 6.86
CA GLU A 75 -1.78 -2.29 7.65
C GLU A 75 -1.17 -1.00 8.23
N ARG A 76 -1.12 0.09 7.44
CA ARG A 76 -0.58 1.39 7.86
C ARG A 76 -1.37 2.02 9.01
N PHE A 77 -2.70 1.92 8.97
CA PHE A 77 -3.58 2.50 9.98
C PHE A 77 -3.67 1.65 11.25
N LEU A 78 -3.76 0.33 11.09
CA LEU A 78 -3.98 -0.59 12.22
C LEU A 78 -2.69 -1.06 12.90
N ASN A 79 -1.54 -0.86 12.27
CA ASN A 79 -0.26 -1.41 12.70
C ASN A 79 -0.33 -2.94 12.92
N ILE A 80 -0.91 -3.65 11.95
CA ILE A 80 -1.04 -5.11 11.93
C ILE A 80 -0.38 -5.70 10.69
N HIS A 81 -0.22 -7.02 10.67
CA HIS A 81 0.17 -7.79 9.49
C HIS A 81 -1.04 -8.54 8.94
N LEU A 82 -1.32 -8.32 7.67
CA LEU A 82 -2.33 -9.06 6.92
C LEU A 82 -1.67 -10.20 6.13
N THR A 83 -2.49 -11.15 5.69
CA THR A 83 -2.09 -12.27 4.85
C THR A 83 -2.90 -12.27 3.57
N LYS A 84 -2.48 -13.05 2.57
CA LYS A 84 -3.22 -13.21 1.31
C LYS A 84 -4.66 -13.70 1.46
N ALA A 85 -5.01 -14.25 2.63
CA ALA A 85 -6.40 -14.62 2.95
C ALA A 85 -7.31 -13.40 3.17
N HIS A 86 -6.74 -12.23 3.50
CA HIS A 86 -7.49 -10.98 3.70
C HIS A 86 -7.90 -10.30 2.38
N ASN A 87 -7.41 -10.79 1.24
CA ASN A 87 -7.83 -10.34 -0.09
C ASN A 87 -8.62 -11.45 -0.80
N ILE A 88 -9.92 -11.27 -0.95
CA ILE A 88 -10.84 -12.19 -1.61
C ILE A 88 -11.16 -11.65 -3.00
N THR A 89 -10.72 -12.36 -4.06
CA THR A 89 -11.01 -12.00 -5.45
C THR A 89 -12.00 -12.95 -6.08
N THR A 90 -12.71 -12.51 -7.11
CA THR A 90 -13.56 -13.41 -7.92
C THR A 90 -12.77 -14.60 -8.43
N GLY A 91 -11.55 -14.36 -8.96
CA GLY A 91 -10.69 -15.43 -9.47
C GLY A 91 -10.37 -16.49 -8.44
N LYS A 92 -9.98 -16.11 -7.21
CA LYS A 92 -9.72 -17.07 -6.12
C LYS A 92 -10.94 -17.91 -5.76
N VAL A 93 -12.09 -17.26 -5.58
CA VAL A 93 -13.34 -17.95 -5.18
C VAL A 93 -13.79 -18.93 -6.24
N TYR A 94 -13.84 -18.49 -7.50
CA TYR A 94 -14.28 -19.35 -8.61
C TYR A 94 -13.32 -20.50 -8.86
N LEU A 95 -12.00 -20.25 -8.86
CA LEU A 95 -10.99 -21.29 -9.01
C LEU A 95 -11.17 -22.38 -7.95
N LYS A 96 -11.34 -21.99 -6.70
CA LYS A 96 -11.52 -22.92 -5.57
C LYS A 96 -12.81 -23.74 -5.68
N VAL A 97 -13.90 -23.12 -6.12
CA VAL A 97 -15.18 -23.85 -6.34
C VAL A 97 -15.06 -24.80 -7.53
N ILE A 98 -14.41 -24.39 -8.62
CA ILE A 98 -14.16 -25.25 -9.79
C ILE A 98 -13.25 -26.43 -9.41
N GLU A 99 -12.20 -26.20 -8.63
CA GLU A 99 -11.33 -27.28 -8.14
C GLU A 99 -12.09 -28.30 -7.27
N LYS A 100 -12.97 -27.84 -6.37
CA LYS A 100 -13.85 -28.70 -5.57
C LYS A 100 -14.81 -29.50 -6.45
N GLU A 101 -15.39 -28.86 -7.47
CA GLU A 101 -16.26 -29.54 -8.43
C GLU A 101 -15.49 -30.64 -9.16
N ARG A 102 -14.29 -30.35 -9.70
CA ARG A 102 -13.46 -31.34 -10.41
C ARG A 102 -12.99 -32.49 -9.51
N LYS A 103 -12.86 -32.28 -8.19
CA LYS A 103 -12.58 -33.34 -7.19
C LYS A 103 -13.79 -34.15 -6.80
N GLY A 104 -15.01 -33.74 -7.18
CA GLY A 104 -16.25 -34.44 -6.84
C GLY A 104 -16.83 -34.08 -5.47
N ASP A 105 -16.36 -33.01 -4.81
CA ASP A 105 -16.78 -32.62 -3.44
C ASP A 105 -18.27 -32.26 -3.35
N TYR A 106 -18.91 -31.94 -4.48
CA TYR A 106 -20.34 -31.62 -4.53
C TYR A 106 -21.25 -32.83 -4.83
N LEU A 107 -20.68 -34.05 -4.88
CA LEU A 107 -21.44 -35.32 -4.97
C LEU A 107 -22.46 -35.34 -6.13
N GLY A 108 -22.11 -34.84 -7.29
CA GLY A 108 -22.95 -34.81 -8.48
C GLY A 108 -24.03 -33.74 -8.53
N LYS A 109 -24.05 -32.80 -7.56
CA LYS A 109 -24.98 -31.64 -7.59
C LYS A 109 -24.58 -30.68 -8.70
N THR A 110 -25.56 -29.99 -9.27
CA THR A 110 -25.31 -28.83 -10.15
C THR A 110 -24.71 -27.70 -9.31
N VAL A 111 -23.50 -27.26 -9.65
CA VAL A 111 -22.81 -26.15 -8.97
C VAL A 111 -23.30 -24.82 -9.54
N GLN A 112 -23.78 -23.93 -8.69
CA GLN A 112 -24.39 -22.64 -9.05
C GLN A 112 -23.77 -21.50 -8.22
N ILE A 113 -24.00 -20.26 -8.62
CA ILE A 113 -23.55 -19.08 -7.85
C ILE A 113 -24.16 -19.13 -6.45
N ILE A 114 -25.46 -19.35 -6.36
CA ILE A 114 -26.17 -19.60 -5.10
C ILE A 114 -26.52 -21.10 -5.05
N PRO A 115 -26.08 -21.84 -4.02
CA PRO A 115 -25.36 -21.41 -2.84
C PRO A 115 -23.82 -21.54 -2.95
N HIS A 116 -23.24 -22.18 -3.94
CA HIS A 116 -21.87 -22.70 -3.88
C HIS A 116 -20.80 -21.59 -3.86
N ILE A 117 -20.93 -20.56 -4.72
CA ILE A 117 -20.03 -19.41 -4.73
C ILE A 117 -20.28 -18.54 -3.48
N THR A 118 -21.53 -18.28 -3.12
CA THR A 118 -21.86 -17.46 -1.95
C THR A 118 -21.42 -18.13 -0.64
N ASP A 119 -21.52 -19.45 -0.53
CA ASP A 119 -21.04 -20.20 0.64
C ASP A 119 -19.51 -20.18 0.74
N GLU A 120 -18.80 -20.27 -0.38
CA GLU A 120 -17.35 -20.17 -0.40
C GLU A 120 -16.90 -18.76 0.05
N ILE A 121 -17.54 -17.69 -0.44
CA ILE A 121 -17.26 -16.32 -0.01
C ILE A 121 -17.47 -16.18 1.50
N LYS A 122 -18.62 -16.64 2.03
CA LYS A 122 -18.91 -16.60 3.48
C LYS A 122 -17.89 -17.41 4.28
N ALA A 123 -17.46 -18.57 3.77
CA ALA A 123 -16.47 -19.41 4.43
C ALA A 123 -15.10 -18.72 4.54
N GLU A 124 -14.64 -18.05 3.47
CA GLU A 124 -13.39 -17.29 3.47
C GLU A 124 -13.44 -16.11 4.45
N ILE A 125 -14.53 -15.34 4.44
CA ILE A 125 -14.76 -14.23 5.39
C ILE A 125 -14.71 -14.74 6.84
N ARG A 126 -15.43 -15.83 7.14
CA ARG A 126 -15.43 -16.42 8.48
C ARG A 126 -14.07 -16.94 8.92
N ASN A 127 -13.29 -17.46 7.97
CA ASN A 127 -11.94 -17.94 8.28
C ASN A 127 -11.03 -16.81 8.75
N VAL A 128 -11.08 -15.66 8.09
CA VAL A 128 -10.30 -14.46 8.47
C VAL A 128 -10.82 -13.84 9.77
N ALA A 129 -12.13 -13.89 10.02
CA ALA A 129 -12.75 -13.31 11.20
C ALA A 129 -12.38 -14.02 12.52
N LYS A 130 -11.91 -15.28 12.46
CA LYS A 130 -11.60 -16.07 13.66
C LYS A 130 -10.62 -15.35 14.59
N GLY A 131 -10.99 -15.28 15.86
CA GLY A 131 -10.16 -14.70 16.92
C GLY A 131 -10.13 -13.17 16.94
N ASN A 132 -11.01 -12.51 16.18
CA ASN A 132 -11.22 -11.06 16.21
C ASN A 132 -12.62 -10.73 16.75
N ASP A 133 -12.76 -9.56 17.38
CA ASP A 133 -14.05 -9.10 17.92
C ASP A 133 -14.92 -8.52 16.80
N VAL A 134 -14.31 -7.78 15.89
CA VAL A 134 -14.96 -7.14 14.74
C VAL A 134 -14.12 -7.36 13.47
N THR A 135 -14.77 -7.76 12.40
CA THR A 135 -14.16 -7.83 11.06
C THR A 135 -14.77 -6.76 10.17
N VAL A 136 -13.93 -5.88 9.62
CA VAL A 136 -14.38 -4.86 8.69
C VAL A 136 -14.14 -5.37 7.27
N ILE A 137 -15.17 -5.35 6.43
CA ILE A 137 -15.14 -5.89 5.06
C ILE A 137 -15.35 -4.73 4.09
N GLU A 138 -14.39 -4.50 3.23
CA GLU A 138 -14.56 -3.57 2.11
C GLU A 138 -14.96 -4.32 0.84
N VAL A 139 -16.03 -3.88 0.21
CA VAL A 139 -16.45 -4.38 -1.10
C VAL A 139 -15.94 -3.46 -2.20
N GLY A 140 -15.05 -3.97 -3.04
CA GLY A 140 -14.55 -3.30 -4.23
C GLY A 140 -15.64 -3.10 -5.29
N GLY A 141 -15.36 -2.24 -6.27
CA GLY A 141 -16.34 -1.87 -7.30
C GLY A 141 -17.42 -0.93 -6.80
N THR A 142 -18.44 -0.77 -7.62
CA THR A 142 -19.61 0.10 -7.37
C THR A 142 -20.87 -0.75 -7.21
N VAL A 143 -21.71 -0.40 -6.26
CA VAL A 143 -23.01 -1.08 -6.10
C VAL A 143 -23.86 -0.88 -7.38
N GLY A 144 -24.29 -1.99 -7.97
CA GLY A 144 -24.96 -2.03 -9.27
C GLY A 144 -24.13 -2.67 -10.38
N ASP A 145 -22.80 -2.79 -10.18
CA ASP A 145 -21.93 -3.49 -11.14
C ASP A 145 -22.14 -5.00 -11.04
N ILE A 146 -22.16 -5.67 -12.19
CA ILE A 146 -22.41 -7.12 -12.30
C ILE A 146 -21.38 -7.92 -11.49
N GLU A 147 -20.13 -7.50 -11.50
CA GLU A 147 -19.00 -8.18 -10.89
C GLU A 147 -19.13 -8.28 -9.36
N SER A 148 -19.77 -7.30 -8.72
CA SER A 148 -19.93 -7.25 -7.26
C SER A 148 -21.15 -8.05 -6.76
N MET A 149 -22.08 -8.43 -7.63
CA MET A 149 -23.35 -9.05 -7.25
C MET A 149 -23.21 -10.34 -6.42
N PRO A 150 -22.33 -11.32 -6.74
CA PRO A 150 -22.18 -12.53 -5.92
C PRO A 150 -21.70 -12.21 -4.51
N PHE A 151 -20.85 -11.19 -4.34
CA PHE A 151 -20.35 -10.76 -3.04
C PHE A 151 -21.43 -10.06 -2.22
N LEU A 152 -22.19 -9.15 -2.84
CA LEU A 152 -23.31 -8.48 -2.17
C LEU A 152 -24.36 -9.48 -1.71
N GLU A 153 -24.68 -10.49 -2.54
CA GLU A 153 -25.60 -11.56 -2.17
C GLU A 153 -25.06 -12.41 -1.02
N ALA A 154 -23.77 -12.77 -1.03
CA ALA A 154 -23.14 -13.50 0.07
C ALA A 154 -23.19 -12.69 1.39
N LEU A 155 -22.95 -11.38 1.34
CA LEU A 155 -23.00 -10.50 2.51
C LEU A 155 -24.43 -10.26 2.99
N ARG A 156 -25.41 -10.20 2.08
CA ARG A 156 -26.84 -10.20 2.45
C ARG A 156 -27.23 -11.48 3.19
N GLN A 157 -26.79 -12.64 2.69
CA GLN A 157 -27.02 -13.92 3.38
C GLN A 157 -26.33 -13.93 4.75
N LEU A 158 -25.06 -13.46 4.81
CA LEU A 158 -24.30 -13.38 6.07
C LEU A 158 -25.04 -12.55 7.13
N SER A 159 -25.72 -11.47 6.72
CA SER A 159 -26.49 -10.60 7.65
C SER A 159 -27.75 -11.25 8.22
N ILE A 160 -28.22 -12.36 7.66
CA ILE A 160 -29.30 -13.16 8.23
C ILE A 160 -28.74 -14.13 9.30
N GLU A 161 -27.51 -14.54 9.13
CA GLU A 161 -26.86 -15.56 9.95
C GLU A 161 -26.07 -14.96 11.13
N GLU A 162 -25.60 -13.71 11.01
CA GLU A 162 -24.67 -13.07 11.95
C GLU A 162 -24.93 -11.56 12.09
N ASP A 163 -24.31 -10.93 13.09
CA ASP A 163 -24.43 -9.48 13.32
C ASP A 163 -23.64 -8.70 12.26
N VAL A 164 -24.33 -7.94 11.40
CA VAL A 164 -23.73 -7.16 10.32
C VAL A 164 -24.21 -5.70 10.35
N VAL A 165 -23.28 -4.77 10.32
CA VAL A 165 -23.53 -3.34 10.13
C VAL A 165 -23.08 -2.93 8.74
N PHE A 166 -24.01 -2.47 7.89
CA PHE A 166 -23.72 -1.97 6.57
C PHE A 166 -23.47 -0.47 6.58
N ILE A 167 -22.33 -0.05 6.02
CA ILE A 167 -21.94 1.34 5.82
C ILE A 167 -21.83 1.58 4.32
N HIS A 168 -22.49 2.61 3.83
CA HIS A 168 -22.46 2.94 2.41
C HIS A 168 -21.76 4.27 2.17
N VAL A 169 -20.64 4.22 1.44
CA VAL A 169 -19.89 5.41 1.03
C VAL A 169 -20.42 5.93 -0.28
N THR A 170 -20.71 7.22 -0.34
CA THR A 170 -21.34 7.84 -1.50
C THR A 170 -20.82 9.26 -1.73
N LEU A 171 -21.07 9.81 -2.92
CA LEU A 171 -20.68 11.16 -3.31
C LEU A 171 -21.84 12.14 -3.13
N VAL A 172 -21.53 13.28 -2.51
CA VAL A 172 -22.40 14.45 -2.48
C VAL A 172 -21.67 15.61 -3.19
N PRO A 173 -21.78 15.68 -4.52
CA PRO A 173 -21.05 16.68 -5.29
C PRO A 173 -21.59 18.09 -5.01
N ASN A 174 -20.68 19.07 -5.01
CA ASN A 174 -21.02 20.48 -5.02
C ASN A 174 -20.89 21.00 -6.46
N LEU A 175 -21.99 21.45 -7.03
CA LEU A 175 -21.94 22.05 -8.37
C LEU A 175 -21.64 23.55 -8.21
N SER A 176 -20.46 23.96 -8.65
CA SER A 176 -19.96 25.34 -8.57
C SER A 176 -20.94 26.41 -9.04
N VAL A 177 -21.76 26.07 -10.04
CA VAL A 177 -22.76 26.98 -10.62
C VAL A 177 -23.96 27.25 -9.69
N VAL A 178 -24.28 26.32 -8.76
CA VAL A 178 -25.49 26.38 -7.91
C VAL A 178 -25.15 26.57 -6.43
N GLY A 179 -23.89 26.31 -6.03
CA GLY A 179 -23.41 26.51 -4.65
C GLY A 179 -24.04 25.59 -3.59
N GLU A 180 -24.87 24.61 -3.98
CA GLU A 180 -25.52 23.69 -3.06
C GLU A 180 -25.10 22.24 -3.26
N PRO A 181 -24.86 21.47 -2.17
CA PRO A 181 -24.59 20.04 -2.22
C PRO A 181 -25.77 19.28 -2.88
N LYS A 182 -25.47 18.41 -3.85
CA LYS A 182 -26.47 17.63 -4.58
C LYS A 182 -26.61 16.22 -4.00
N THR A 183 -27.71 15.95 -3.33
CA THR A 183 -27.95 14.67 -2.63
C THR A 183 -28.55 13.58 -3.52
N LYS A 184 -28.91 13.87 -4.76
CA LYS A 184 -29.51 12.89 -5.70
C LYS A 184 -28.60 11.68 -5.99
N PRO A 185 -27.28 11.85 -6.24
CA PRO A 185 -26.39 10.68 -6.45
C PRO A 185 -26.43 9.71 -5.27
N THR A 186 -26.38 10.23 -4.03
CA THR A 186 -26.52 9.43 -2.79
C THR A 186 -27.84 8.66 -2.76
N GLN A 187 -28.96 9.32 -3.08
CA GLN A 187 -30.30 8.70 -3.07
C GLN A 187 -30.37 7.54 -4.07
N HIS A 188 -29.84 7.72 -5.29
CA HIS A 188 -29.81 6.68 -6.32
C HIS A 188 -28.90 5.51 -5.93
N SER A 189 -27.73 5.79 -5.36
CA SER A 189 -26.80 4.78 -4.93
C SER A 189 -27.38 3.89 -3.80
N VAL A 190 -28.03 4.50 -2.82
CA VAL A 190 -28.72 3.75 -1.75
C VAL A 190 -29.92 2.97 -2.30
N LYS A 191 -30.60 3.49 -3.31
CA LYS A 191 -31.68 2.75 -3.98
C LYS A 191 -31.14 1.48 -4.64
N ALA A 192 -30.04 1.57 -5.39
CA ALA A 192 -29.39 0.42 -6.00
C ALA A 192 -28.95 -0.62 -4.96
N LEU A 193 -28.40 -0.20 -3.81
CA LEU A 193 -28.05 -1.10 -2.71
C LEU A 193 -29.28 -1.83 -2.14
N ARG A 194 -30.44 -1.15 -2.05
CA ARG A 194 -31.69 -1.75 -1.59
C ARG A 194 -32.29 -2.73 -2.59
N GLU A 195 -32.09 -2.51 -3.88
CA GLU A 195 -32.54 -3.43 -4.93
C GLU A 195 -31.88 -4.81 -4.80
N VAL A 196 -30.66 -4.89 -4.24
CA VAL A 196 -30.00 -6.16 -3.89
C VAL A 196 -30.34 -6.65 -2.48
N GLY A 197 -31.34 -6.05 -1.80
CA GLY A 197 -31.83 -6.48 -0.50
C GLY A 197 -31.00 -6.02 0.72
N ILE A 198 -30.10 -5.03 0.55
CA ILE A 198 -29.27 -4.49 1.62
C ILE A 198 -29.71 -3.06 1.96
N SER A 199 -29.99 -2.78 3.23
CA SER A 199 -30.24 -1.45 3.75
C SER A 199 -29.04 -0.96 4.56
N PRO A 200 -28.48 0.22 4.27
CA PRO A 200 -27.35 0.74 5.04
C PRO A 200 -27.83 1.21 6.44
N HIS A 201 -26.99 0.98 7.45
CA HIS A 201 -27.17 1.51 8.80
C HIS A 201 -26.57 2.90 8.93
N ILE A 202 -25.47 3.14 8.23
CA ILE A 202 -24.73 4.41 8.24
C ILE A 202 -24.40 4.79 6.78
N ILE A 203 -24.46 6.07 6.48
CA ILE A 203 -24.06 6.61 5.18
C ILE A 203 -22.88 7.56 5.40
N VAL A 204 -21.77 7.30 4.72
CA VAL A 204 -20.59 8.16 4.69
C VAL A 204 -20.64 8.99 3.40
N CYS A 205 -20.80 10.28 3.55
CA CYS A 205 -20.97 11.22 2.45
C CYS A 205 -19.66 11.93 2.13
N ARG A 206 -19.02 11.54 1.04
CA ARG A 206 -17.87 12.23 0.49
C ARG A 206 -18.30 13.54 -0.14
N SER A 207 -17.68 14.64 0.25
CA SER A 207 -17.99 16.00 -0.22
C SER A 207 -16.75 16.89 -0.08
N VAL A 208 -16.70 17.98 -0.85
CA VAL A 208 -15.60 18.95 -0.77
C VAL A 208 -15.52 19.55 0.64
N GLU A 209 -16.67 19.91 1.22
CA GLU A 209 -16.80 20.51 2.55
C GLU A 209 -17.70 19.67 3.46
N LYS A 210 -17.67 19.93 4.76
CA LYS A 210 -18.58 19.30 5.73
C LYS A 210 -20.02 19.62 5.40
N LEU A 211 -20.88 18.58 5.37
CA LEU A 211 -22.32 18.74 5.08
C LEU A 211 -23.01 19.53 6.19
N ASN A 212 -23.89 20.45 5.78
CA ASN A 212 -24.81 21.13 6.69
C ASN A 212 -25.96 20.21 7.12
N GLU A 213 -26.62 20.54 8.24
CA GLU A 213 -27.70 19.75 8.81
C GLU A 213 -28.86 19.54 7.84
N LYS A 214 -29.25 20.56 7.07
CA LYS A 214 -30.33 20.45 6.07
C LYS A 214 -30.04 19.40 5.00
N SER A 215 -28.78 19.29 4.57
CA SER A 215 -28.35 18.24 3.62
C SER A 215 -28.36 16.85 4.27
N LYS A 216 -27.93 16.74 5.53
CA LYS A 216 -28.01 15.49 6.31
C LYS A 216 -29.46 15.03 6.51
N GLU A 217 -30.34 15.91 6.91
CA GLU A 217 -31.78 15.64 7.05
C GLU A 217 -32.41 15.13 5.75
N LYS A 218 -32.08 15.79 4.62
CA LYS A 218 -32.57 15.39 3.31
C LYS A 218 -32.06 14.00 2.91
N ILE A 219 -30.77 13.72 3.11
CA ILE A 219 -30.21 12.39 2.85
C ILE A 219 -30.89 11.35 3.74
N ALA A 220 -30.98 11.60 5.04
CA ALA A 220 -31.59 10.71 6.02
C ALA A 220 -33.02 10.32 5.64
N LEU A 221 -33.84 11.31 5.25
CA LEU A 221 -35.22 11.10 4.83
C LEU A 221 -35.34 10.16 3.62
N PHE A 222 -34.54 10.39 2.56
CA PHE A 222 -34.62 9.59 1.33
C PHE A 222 -33.93 8.24 1.43
N THR A 223 -33.03 8.08 2.38
CA THR A 223 -32.25 6.85 2.56
C THR A 223 -32.71 6.03 3.75
N ASN A 224 -33.71 6.49 4.48
CA ASN A 224 -34.30 5.82 5.67
C ASN A 224 -33.24 5.44 6.71
N VAL A 225 -32.32 6.36 6.98
CA VAL A 225 -31.38 6.29 8.10
C VAL A 225 -31.65 7.45 9.05
N ARG A 226 -31.14 7.36 10.28
CA ARG A 226 -31.23 8.49 11.23
C ARG A 226 -30.34 9.63 10.74
N VAL A 227 -30.70 10.88 11.02
CA VAL A 227 -29.92 12.06 10.62
C VAL A 227 -28.48 11.99 11.15
N ASP A 228 -28.31 11.58 12.41
CA ASP A 228 -27.02 11.41 13.04
C ASP A 228 -26.19 10.24 12.47
N HIS A 229 -26.78 9.34 11.68
CA HIS A 229 -26.10 8.27 10.94
C HIS A 229 -25.64 8.68 9.52
N VAL A 230 -25.90 9.94 9.14
CA VAL A 230 -25.30 10.54 7.93
C VAL A 230 -24.00 11.22 8.33
N ILE A 231 -22.90 10.58 8.01
CA ILE A 231 -21.55 11.00 8.39
C ILE A 231 -20.94 11.84 7.27
N SER A 232 -20.40 12.99 7.63
CA SER A 232 -19.70 13.87 6.70
C SER A 232 -18.24 13.42 6.55
N ALA A 233 -17.81 13.24 5.30
CA ALA A 233 -16.43 12.90 4.94
C ALA A 233 -15.87 13.98 3.99
N PRO A 234 -15.45 15.14 4.51
CA PRO A 234 -14.92 16.22 3.68
C PRO A 234 -13.58 15.86 3.07
N ASP A 235 -13.22 16.56 1.99
CA ASP A 235 -11.88 16.46 1.42
C ASP A 235 -10.83 16.96 2.40
N VAL A 236 -9.71 16.28 2.48
CA VAL A 236 -8.60 16.60 3.37
C VAL A 236 -7.28 16.53 2.60
N GLU A 237 -6.32 17.35 3.00
CA GLU A 237 -4.96 17.30 2.44
C GLU A 237 -4.20 16.02 2.84
N ASP A 238 -4.59 15.41 3.96
CA ASP A 238 -3.91 14.26 4.52
C ASP A 238 -4.90 13.26 5.11
N ILE A 239 -4.93 12.06 4.54
CA ILE A 239 -5.87 10.99 4.91
C ILE A 239 -5.73 10.55 6.38
N HIS A 240 -4.59 10.78 7.02
CA HIS A 240 -4.36 10.40 8.42
C HIS A 240 -5.20 11.22 9.41
N TYR A 241 -5.82 12.34 8.97
CA TYR A 241 -6.79 13.09 9.79
C TYR A 241 -8.21 12.50 9.74
N ILE A 242 -8.53 11.63 8.78
CA ILE A 242 -9.88 11.04 8.65
C ILE A 242 -10.35 10.29 9.92
N PRO A 243 -9.52 9.48 10.61
CA PRO A 243 -9.94 8.86 11.87
C PRO A 243 -10.37 9.88 12.93
N LEU A 244 -9.73 11.06 13.00
CA LEU A 244 -10.09 12.11 13.94
C LEU A 244 -11.43 12.75 13.57
N ILE A 245 -11.64 13.05 12.28
CA ILE A 245 -12.90 13.62 11.75
C ILE A 245 -14.06 12.65 11.98
N PHE A 246 -13.88 11.38 11.68
CA PHE A 246 -14.90 10.36 11.90
C PHE A 246 -15.20 10.11 13.37
N ASN A 247 -14.20 10.29 14.24
CA ASN A 247 -14.40 10.23 15.68
C ASN A 247 -15.23 11.40 16.21
N GLU A 248 -15.09 12.61 15.66
CA GLU A 248 -15.95 13.76 15.97
C GLU A 248 -17.42 13.47 15.58
N GLU A 249 -17.65 12.81 14.46
CA GLU A 249 -18.97 12.34 14.01
C GLU A 249 -19.46 11.08 14.80
N LYS A 250 -18.68 10.58 15.76
CA LYS A 250 -18.99 9.42 16.63
C LYS A 250 -19.31 8.13 15.90
N ILE A 251 -18.69 7.90 14.71
CA ILE A 251 -19.00 6.72 13.89
C ILE A 251 -18.71 5.40 14.64
N GLY A 252 -17.61 5.33 15.40
CA GLY A 252 -17.27 4.14 16.20
C GLY A 252 -18.35 3.78 17.20
N GLN A 253 -18.86 4.78 17.96
CA GLN A 253 -19.93 4.55 18.93
C GLN A 253 -21.21 4.04 18.25
N LYS A 254 -21.60 4.66 17.12
CA LYS A 254 -22.78 4.23 16.36
C LYS A 254 -22.69 2.78 15.86
N ILE A 255 -21.49 2.33 15.50
CA ILE A 255 -21.24 0.94 15.11
C ILE A 255 -21.35 0.00 16.33
N LEU A 256 -20.68 0.36 17.44
CA LEU A 256 -20.72 -0.47 18.65
C LEU A 256 -22.11 -0.56 19.25
N ASP A 257 -22.90 0.50 19.20
CA ASP A 257 -24.31 0.52 19.65
C ASP A 257 -25.15 -0.52 18.89
N GLN A 258 -24.93 -0.68 17.56
CA GLN A 258 -25.62 -1.73 16.77
C GLN A 258 -25.21 -3.14 17.22
N PHE A 259 -23.98 -3.32 17.66
CA PHE A 259 -23.48 -4.61 18.16
C PHE A 259 -23.72 -4.82 19.66
N LYS A 260 -24.28 -3.83 20.35
CA LYS A 260 -24.44 -3.82 21.81
C LYS A 260 -23.09 -4.06 22.53
N MET A 261 -22.05 -3.39 22.04
CA MET A 261 -20.70 -3.44 22.58
C MET A 261 -20.34 -2.11 23.24
N ASP A 262 -19.53 -2.18 24.28
CA ASP A 262 -19.00 -0.99 24.97
C ASP A 262 -17.61 -0.63 24.42
N GLY A 263 -17.27 0.65 24.51
CA GLY A 263 -15.94 1.14 24.15
C GLY A 263 -15.91 2.66 24.07
N LYS A 264 -14.75 3.25 24.40
CA LYS A 264 -14.51 4.68 24.23
C LYS A 264 -13.26 4.88 23.37
N PRO A 265 -13.35 5.67 22.30
CA PRO A 265 -12.21 5.85 21.40
C PRO A 265 -11.06 6.58 22.13
N ASN A 266 -9.85 6.04 21.96
CA ASN A 266 -8.62 6.66 22.44
C ASN A 266 -7.64 6.83 21.25
N LEU A 267 -7.74 7.96 20.57
CA LEU A 267 -6.86 8.33 19.46
C LEU A 267 -5.73 9.29 19.90
N THR A 268 -5.40 9.34 21.19
CA THR A 268 -4.38 10.26 21.72
C THR A 268 -3.02 10.00 21.10
N LEU A 269 -2.58 8.73 21.04
CA LEU A 269 -1.32 8.36 20.39
C LEU A 269 -1.33 8.74 18.91
N TRP A 270 -2.40 8.36 18.19
CA TRP A 270 -2.54 8.71 16.77
C TRP A 270 -2.41 10.21 16.54
N LYS A 271 -3.16 11.02 17.29
CA LYS A 271 -3.12 12.48 17.21
C LYS A 271 -1.75 13.06 17.52
N SER A 272 -1.01 12.46 18.46
CA SER A 272 0.33 12.97 18.86
C SER A 272 1.42 12.69 17.81
N ILE A 273 1.22 11.68 16.96
CA ILE A 273 2.16 11.36 15.87
C ILE A 273 2.03 12.36 14.71
N LEU A 274 0.81 12.83 14.44
CA LEU A 274 0.54 13.73 13.32
C LEU A 274 1.16 15.11 13.59
N CYS A 275 2.32 15.36 13.00
CA CYS A 275 2.99 16.66 13.10
C CYS A 275 2.22 17.73 12.32
N LYS A 276 1.89 18.84 12.98
CA LYS A 276 1.23 19.99 12.36
C LYS A 276 2.22 21.14 12.10
N ASP A 277 3.20 21.29 12.99
CA ASP A 277 4.17 22.37 12.96
C ASP A 277 5.53 21.83 12.54
N TYR A 278 5.75 21.77 11.22
CA TYR A 278 7.01 21.32 10.66
C TYR A 278 8.11 22.34 10.93
N LYS A 279 9.30 21.86 11.33
CA LYS A 279 10.48 22.67 11.65
C LYS A 279 11.16 23.24 10.40
N LYS A 280 11.13 22.47 9.30
CA LYS A 280 11.83 22.78 8.05
C LYS A 280 11.17 22.03 6.91
N ASP A 281 11.14 22.64 5.74
CA ASP A 281 10.82 21.97 4.50
C ASP A 281 12.09 21.34 3.91
N VAL A 282 11.98 20.11 3.38
CA VAL A 282 13.04 19.40 2.67
C VAL A 282 12.53 18.94 1.32
N ASN A 283 13.34 19.09 0.28
CA ASN A 283 12.97 18.79 -1.10
C ASN A 283 13.59 17.47 -1.53
N LEU A 284 12.76 16.52 -1.94
CA LEU A 284 13.16 15.18 -2.39
C LEU A 284 12.86 14.99 -3.88
N ALA A 285 13.87 14.60 -4.65
CA ALA A 285 13.67 14.11 -6.02
C ALA A 285 13.42 12.60 -6.00
N ILE A 286 12.29 12.15 -6.54
CA ILE A 286 12.04 10.73 -6.82
C ILE A 286 12.20 10.52 -8.32
N VAL A 287 13.24 9.78 -8.71
CA VAL A 287 13.59 9.55 -10.11
C VAL A 287 13.11 8.18 -10.56
N GLY A 288 11.99 8.15 -11.27
CA GLY A 288 11.24 6.94 -11.62
C GLY A 288 10.82 6.86 -13.07
N LYS A 289 9.91 5.91 -13.36
CA LYS A 289 9.32 5.67 -14.69
C LYS A 289 7.89 6.19 -14.85
N TYR A 290 7.21 6.43 -13.74
CA TYR A 290 5.78 6.72 -13.67
C TYR A 290 5.55 7.99 -12.88
N ALA A 291 6.30 9.06 -13.25
CA ALA A 291 6.25 10.34 -12.54
C ALA A 291 4.84 10.94 -12.48
N ASP A 292 4.01 10.69 -13.50
CA ASP A 292 2.63 11.17 -13.58
C ASP A 292 1.61 10.27 -12.87
N LEU A 293 2.02 9.07 -12.40
CA LEU A 293 1.14 8.07 -11.77
C LEU A 293 1.45 7.90 -10.29
N HIS A 294 0.99 8.83 -9.47
CA HIS A 294 1.28 8.84 -8.03
C HIS A 294 0.84 7.56 -7.30
N ASP A 295 -0.26 6.93 -7.73
CA ASP A 295 -0.77 5.68 -7.12
C ASP A 295 0.16 4.49 -7.35
N SER A 296 1.05 4.53 -8.36
CA SER A 296 2.07 3.49 -8.59
C SER A 296 3.16 3.47 -7.51
N TYR A 297 3.29 4.54 -6.73
CA TYR A 297 4.28 4.72 -5.67
C TYR A 297 3.65 5.10 -4.33
N LEU A 298 2.40 4.67 -4.11
CA LEU A 298 1.65 5.04 -2.92
C LEU A 298 2.39 4.69 -1.63
N SER A 299 2.97 3.49 -1.52
CA SER A 299 3.69 3.06 -0.32
C SER A 299 4.93 3.91 -0.05
N ILE A 300 5.65 4.35 -1.08
CA ILE A 300 6.79 5.27 -0.95
C ILE A 300 6.30 6.63 -0.43
N SER A 301 5.25 7.20 -1.04
CA SER A 301 4.67 8.48 -0.61
C SER A 301 4.20 8.41 0.85
N GLN A 302 3.55 7.32 1.24
CA GLN A 302 3.10 7.10 2.62
C GLN A 302 4.27 6.92 3.58
N ALA A 303 5.32 6.17 3.21
CA ALA A 303 6.51 6.00 4.05
C ALA A 303 7.26 7.31 4.28
N LEU A 304 7.37 8.17 3.25
CA LEU A 304 7.92 9.53 3.37
C LEU A 304 7.05 10.41 4.28
N LYS A 305 5.73 10.29 4.18
CA LYS A 305 4.80 11.01 5.05
C LYS A 305 4.96 10.59 6.51
N HIS A 306 5.06 9.28 6.78
CA HIS A 306 5.33 8.77 8.13
C HIS A 306 6.68 9.27 8.66
N ALA A 307 7.71 9.30 7.81
CA ALA A 307 9.02 9.85 8.18
C ALA A 307 8.94 11.35 8.47
N SER A 308 8.15 12.10 7.70
CA SER A 308 7.90 13.54 7.96
C SER A 308 7.22 13.77 9.32
N PHE A 309 6.24 12.96 9.69
CA PHE A 309 5.64 13.03 11.02
C PHE A 309 6.68 12.78 12.13
N LYS A 310 7.52 11.78 11.96
CA LYS A 310 8.51 11.37 12.97
C LYS A 310 9.66 12.37 13.14
N THR A 311 10.11 13.00 12.05
CA THR A 311 11.20 13.97 12.05
C THR A 311 10.72 15.41 12.31
N CYS A 312 9.45 15.69 12.05
CA CYS A 312 8.87 17.02 11.90
C CYS A 312 9.57 17.85 10.79
N TYR A 313 10.06 17.19 9.74
CA TYR A 313 10.49 17.84 8.50
C TYR A 313 9.43 17.60 7.42
N LYS A 314 8.96 18.65 6.75
CA LYS A 314 7.98 18.52 5.66
C LYS A 314 8.70 18.10 4.40
N THR A 315 8.44 16.89 3.93
CA THR A 315 9.03 16.40 2.67
C THR A 315 8.19 16.85 1.49
N ASN A 316 8.74 17.73 0.66
CA ASN A 316 8.18 18.13 -0.62
C ASN A 316 8.74 17.18 -1.68
N ILE A 317 7.87 16.42 -2.34
CA ILE A 317 8.25 15.40 -3.32
C ILE A 317 8.13 15.99 -4.72
N SER A 318 9.19 15.86 -5.51
CA SER A 318 9.17 16.09 -6.96
C SER A 318 9.41 14.78 -7.70
N TRP A 319 8.45 14.41 -8.54
CA TRP A 319 8.54 13.24 -9.40
C TRP A 319 9.24 13.62 -10.69
N ILE A 320 10.28 12.90 -11.09
CA ILE A 320 11.08 13.20 -12.27
C ILE A 320 11.21 11.94 -13.12
N GLU A 321 10.90 12.06 -14.42
CA GLU A 321 11.12 10.98 -15.37
C GLU A 321 12.61 10.72 -15.55
N ALA A 322 13.02 9.48 -15.36
CA ALA A 322 14.44 9.11 -15.42
C ALA A 322 15.10 9.37 -16.78
N GLU A 323 14.34 9.28 -17.86
CA GLU A 323 14.81 9.54 -19.24
C GLU A 323 15.29 10.98 -19.44
N GLU A 324 14.83 11.94 -18.62
CA GLU A 324 15.31 13.32 -18.68
C GLU A 324 16.80 13.42 -18.37
N PHE A 325 17.33 12.54 -17.53
CA PHE A 325 18.73 12.53 -17.11
C PHE A 325 19.67 11.72 -18.03
N GLU A 326 19.19 11.20 -19.14
CA GLU A 326 20.04 10.56 -20.14
C GLU A 326 20.81 11.59 -20.98
N ASN A 327 20.22 12.78 -21.22
CA ASN A 327 20.76 13.79 -22.12
C ASN A 327 20.85 15.20 -21.52
N LYS A 328 20.38 15.45 -20.30
CA LYS A 328 20.42 16.75 -19.62
C LYS A 328 21.59 16.85 -18.65
N LYS A 329 22.03 18.07 -18.38
CA LYS A 329 23.01 18.36 -17.32
C LYS A 329 22.33 18.17 -15.95
N ILE A 330 22.81 17.19 -15.19
CA ILE A 330 22.19 16.73 -13.95
C ILE A 330 22.26 17.78 -12.85
N SER A 331 23.37 18.54 -12.74
CA SER A 331 23.55 19.58 -11.73
C SER A 331 22.42 20.61 -11.73
N ASP A 332 22.00 21.07 -12.91
CA ASP A 332 21.02 22.14 -13.05
C ASP A 332 19.63 21.74 -12.50
N GLU A 333 19.38 20.43 -12.41
CA GLU A 333 18.13 19.88 -11.91
C GLU A 333 18.22 19.36 -10.46
N LEU A 334 19.34 18.74 -10.06
CA LEU A 334 19.44 18.07 -8.75
C LEU A 334 19.96 18.95 -7.63
N ASP A 335 20.67 20.05 -7.89
CA ASP A 335 21.23 20.92 -6.84
C ASP A 335 20.16 21.60 -5.96
N LYS A 336 18.92 21.66 -6.45
CA LYS A 336 17.77 22.21 -5.70
C LYS A 336 17.15 21.23 -4.70
N PHE A 337 17.59 19.97 -4.69
CA PHE A 337 17.06 18.94 -3.82
C PHE A 337 18.00 18.61 -2.65
N ASP A 338 17.41 18.32 -1.51
CA ASP A 338 18.12 17.89 -0.31
C ASP A 338 18.43 16.39 -0.31
N GLY A 339 17.72 15.62 -1.13
CA GLY A 339 17.90 14.18 -1.28
C GLY A 339 17.32 13.61 -2.56
N VAL A 340 17.72 12.37 -2.86
CA VAL A 340 17.30 11.61 -4.04
C VAL A 340 16.83 10.22 -3.63
N LEU A 341 15.70 9.78 -4.21
CA LEU A 341 15.21 8.42 -4.10
C LEU A 341 15.05 7.80 -5.49
N VAL A 342 15.61 6.61 -5.69
CA VAL A 342 15.39 5.80 -6.90
C VAL A 342 14.57 4.57 -6.50
N PRO A 343 13.28 4.50 -6.92
CA PRO A 343 12.38 3.43 -6.53
C PRO A 343 12.64 2.13 -7.27
N GLY A 344 11.95 1.07 -6.83
CA GLY A 344 11.82 -0.18 -7.55
C GLY A 344 11.16 -0.02 -8.92
N GLY A 345 11.32 -1.01 -9.77
CA GLY A 345 10.75 -1.06 -11.11
C GLY A 345 11.29 -2.23 -11.92
N PHE A 346 10.80 -2.40 -13.16
CA PHE A 346 11.19 -3.45 -14.08
C PHE A 346 11.50 -2.89 -15.48
N GLY A 347 12.35 -3.61 -16.25
CA GLY A 347 12.65 -3.33 -17.64
C GLY A 347 13.68 -2.20 -17.85
N SER A 348 13.97 -1.89 -19.12
CA SER A 348 15.14 -1.10 -19.55
C SER A 348 14.94 0.42 -19.59
N ARG A 349 13.70 0.93 -19.57
CA ARG A 349 13.41 2.36 -19.77
C ARG A 349 13.99 3.22 -18.63
N GLY A 350 14.76 4.27 -18.97
CA GLY A 350 15.32 5.25 -18.03
C GLY A 350 16.43 4.70 -17.13
N VAL A 351 17.03 3.56 -17.44
CA VAL A 351 18.09 2.93 -16.62
C VAL A 351 19.34 3.81 -16.59
N GLU A 352 19.81 4.30 -17.72
CA GLU A 352 21.02 5.13 -17.79
C GLU A 352 20.82 6.48 -17.08
N GLY A 353 19.64 7.11 -17.21
CA GLY A 353 19.33 8.32 -16.47
C GLY A 353 19.38 8.12 -14.96
N LYS A 354 18.84 7.00 -14.45
CA LYS A 354 18.96 6.65 -13.03
C LYS A 354 20.40 6.44 -12.60
N ILE A 355 21.21 5.72 -13.39
CA ILE A 355 22.64 5.50 -13.10
C ILE A 355 23.38 6.84 -13.01
N ASN A 356 23.10 7.77 -13.93
CA ASN A 356 23.68 9.11 -13.92
C ASN A 356 23.30 9.90 -12.67
N VAL A 357 22.04 9.84 -12.25
CA VAL A 357 21.54 10.47 -11.00
C VAL A 357 22.21 9.86 -9.76
N ILE A 358 22.35 8.54 -9.70
CA ILE A 358 23.02 7.83 -8.60
C ILE A 358 24.47 8.25 -8.48
N LYS A 359 25.19 8.32 -9.63
CA LYS A 359 26.56 8.83 -9.70
C LYS A 359 26.65 10.24 -9.14
N TYR A 360 25.77 11.13 -9.56
CA TYR A 360 25.76 12.52 -9.11
C TYR A 360 25.53 12.61 -7.61
N ALA A 361 24.57 11.86 -7.08
CA ALA A 361 24.28 11.83 -5.65
C ALA A 361 25.49 11.33 -4.82
N ARG A 362 26.17 10.27 -5.28
CA ARG A 362 27.36 9.72 -4.63
C ARG A 362 28.54 10.71 -4.64
N GLU A 363 28.81 11.37 -5.77
CA GLU A 363 29.95 12.27 -5.91
C GLU A 363 29.74 13.63 -5.20
N ASN A 364 28.49 14.08 -5.03
CA ASN A 364 28.15 15.36 -4.44
C ASN A 364 27.57 15.27 -3.00
N ASN A 365 27.68 14.11 -2.36
CA ASN A 365 27.21 13.89 -0.99
C ASN A 365 25.72 14.26 -0.80
N ILE A 366 24.88 13.97 -1.80
CA ILE A 366 23.43 14.15 -1.71
C ILE A 366 22.82 12.89 -1.06
N PRO A 367 22.06 13.00 0.04
CA PRO A 367 21.35 11.89 0.64
C PRO A 367 20.61 11.04 -0.40
N TYR A 368 20.88 9.73 -0.43
CA TYR A 368 20.39 8.80 -1.43
C TYR A 368 19.73 7.57 -0.81
N LEU A 369 18.56 7.19 -1.30
CA LEU A 369 17.90 5.90 -1.02
C LEU A 369 17.56 5.20 -2.33
N GLY A 370 18.15 4.02 -2.55
CA GLY A 370 17.83 3.13 -3.69
C GLY A 370 17.03 1.92 -3.21
N ILE A 371 15.86 1.68 -3.81
CA ILE A 371 14.98 0.57 -3.43
C ILE A 371 14.92 -0.45 -4.58
N CYS A 372 15.18 -1.72 -4.32
CA CYS A 372 15.10 -2.84 -5.26
C CYS A 372 15.90 -2.56 -6.55
N LEU A 373 15.28 -2.11 -7.63
CA LEU A 373 16.00 -1.67 -8.84
C LEU A 373 16.99 -0.53 -8.54
N GLY A 374 16.63 0.42 -7.68
CA GLY A 374 17.53 1.51 -7.27
C GLY A 374 18.79 1.01 -6.57
N PHE A 375 18.69 -0.02 -5.73
CA PHE A 375 19.84 -0.71 -5.16
C PHE A 375 20.69 -1.38 -6.25
N GLN A 376 20.09 -2.12 -7.17
CA GLN A 376 20.79 -2.81 -8.26
C GLN A 376 21.53 -1.82 -9.17
N LEU A 377 20.89 -0.69 -9.49
CA LEU A 377 21.51 0.35 -10.30
C LEU A 377 22.66 1.07 -9.57
N ALA A 378 22.61 1.18 -8.24
CA ALA A 378 23.74 1.68 -7.45
C ALA A 378 24.95 0.73 -7.50
N VAL A 379 24.72 -0.59 -7.51
CA VAL A 379 25.80 -1.58 -7.75
C VAL A 379 26.38 -1.42 -9.15
N ILE A 380 25.55 -1.26 -10.17
CA ILE A 380 26.01 -1.07 -11.56
C ILE A 380 26.80 0.25 -11.70
N GLU A 381 26.30 1.33 -11.13
CA GLU A 381 26.98 2.63 -11.12
C GLU A 381 28.38 2.50 -10.52
N TYR A 382 28.48 1.87 -9.35
CA TYR A 382 29.74 1.71 -8.66
C TYR A 382 30.71 0.80 -9.45
N ALA A 383 30.21 -0.29 -9.99
CA ALA A 383 30.98 -1.18 -10.86
C ALA A 383 31.60 -0.45 -12.05
N ARG A 384 30.81 0.39 -12.73
CA ARG A 384 31.25 1.17 -13.92
C ARG A 384 32.23 2.28 -13.58
N ASN A 385 31.86 3.12 -12.62
CA ASN A 385 32.56 4.40 -12.40
C ASN A 385 33.65 4.34 -11.34
N VAL A 386 33.63 3.34 -10.44
CA VAL A 386 34.65 3.18 -9.39
C VAL A 386 35.51 1.95 -9.64
N CYS A 387 34.91 0.77 -9.94
CA CYS A 387 35.68 -0.46 -10.16
C CYS A 387 36.25 -0.58 -11.59
N GLY A 388 35.86 0.29 -12.53
CA GLY A 388 36.36 0.30 -13.91
C GLY A 388 35.76 -0.76 -14.84
N LEU A 389 34.68 -1.43 -14.43
CA LEU A 389 33.95 -2.43 -15.22
C LEU A 389 32.98 -1.70 -16.20
N LYS A 390 33.53 -1.09 -17.25
CA LYS A 390 32.82 -0.13 -18.13
C LYS A 390 31.49 -0.60 -18.67
N ASN A 391 31.34 -1.91 -18.95
CA ASN A 391 30.12 -2.49 -19.54
C ASN A 391 29.27 -3.21 -18.48
N ALA A 392 29.52 -2.99 -17.18
CA ALA A 392 28.74 -3.63 -16.13
C ALA A 392 27.24 -3.28 -16.27
N ASN A 393 26.37 -4.29 -16.19
CA ASN A 393 24.92 -4.10 -16.33
C ASN A 393 24.16 -5.25 -15.63
N THR A 394 22.84 -5.23 -15.77
CA THR A 394 21.94 -6.32 -15.41
C THR A 394 21.52 -7.10 -16.65
N THR A 395 21.43 -8.42 -16.52
CA THR A 395 20.90 -9.30 -17.59
C THR A 395 19.40 -9.10 -17.85
N GLU A 396 18.71 -8.29 -17.04
CA GLU A 396 17.34 -7.84 -17.32
C GLU A 396 17.28 -6.88 -18.52
N VAL A 397 18.31 -6.06 -18.69
CA VAL A 397 18.33 -4.95 -19.66
C VAL A 397 19.01 -5.35 -20.96
N CYS A 398 20.16 -6.00 -20.88
CA CYS A 398 20.93 -6.43 -22.04
C CYS A 398 21.92 -7.54 -21.71
N ASP A 399 22.38 -8.25 -22.75
CA ASP A 399 23.56 -9.07 -22.63
C ASP A 399 24.78 -8.17 -22.40
N THR A 400 25.60 -8.53 -21.40
CA THR A 400 26.76 -7.72 -21.00
C THR A 400 27.97 -8.58 -20.67
N GLU A 401 29.16 -8.03 -20.91
CA GLU A 401 30.43 -8.65 -20.52
C GLU A 401 30.55 -8.79 -18.98
N HIS A 402 29.97 -7.86 -18.24
CA HIS A 402 30.00 -7.84 -16.79
C HIS A 402 28.59 -7.82 -16.17
N PRO A 403 27.93 -8.98 -16.08
CA PRO A 403 26.59 -9.09 -15.47
C PRO A 403 26.67 -9.01 -13.94
N VAL A 404 26.90 -7.80 -13.41
CA VAL A 404 27.02 -7.57 -11.96
C VAL A 404 25.69 -7.76 -11.23
N ILE A 405 24.58 -7.69 -11.97
CA ILE A 405 23.23 -8.07 -11.54
C ILE A 405 22.75 -9.17 -12.50
N ASP A 406 22.35 -10.31 -11.94
CA ASP A 406 21.91 -11.46 -12.73
C ASP A 406 20.67 -12.14 -12.12
N LEU A 407 20.02 -12.95 -12.93
CA LEU A 407 18.85 -13.72 -12.55
C LEU A 407 19.22 -14.73 -11.44
N LEU A 408 18.39 -14.82 -10.41
CA LEU A 408 18.50 -15.87 -9.39
C LEU A 408 18.54 -17.26 -10.06
N PRO A 409 19.43 -18.17 -9.64
CA PRO A 409 19.53 -19.52 -10.23
C PRO A 409 18.20 -20.28 -10.26
N GLU A 410 17.36 -20.08 -9.25
CA GLU A 410 16.04 -20.67 -9.11
C GLU A 410 15.04 -20.11 -10.13
N GLN A 411 15.24 -18.86 -10.56
CA GLN A 411 14.38 -18.17 -11.54
C GLN A 411 14.66 -18.61 -13.00
N LYS A 412 15.85 -19.19 -13.28
CA LYS A 412 16.25 -19.62 -14.64
C LYS A 412 15.38 -20.76 -15.21
N LYS A 413 14.59 -21.44 -14.37
CA LYS A 413 13.74 -22.60 -14.76
C LYS A 413 12.24 -22.29 -14.80
N ILE A 414 11.83 -21.04 -14.56
CA ILE A 414 10.41 -20.66 -14.40
C ILE A 414 9.83 -20.22 -15.76
N SER A 415 8.72 -20.85 -16.18
CA SER A 415 7.96 -20.49 -17.39
C SER A 415 6.75 -19.59 -17.13
N SER A 416 6.22 -19.59 -15.92
CA SER A 416 5.06 -18.80 -15.49
C SER A 416 5.51 -17.48 -14.85
N LYS A 417 4.80 -16.37 -15.11
CA LYS A 417 5.18 -15.03 -14.59
C LYS A 417 4.50 -14.64 -13.28
N GLY A 418 3.29 -15.12 -13.00
CA GLY A 418 2.55 -14.77 -11.77
C GLY A 418 3.05 -15.52 -10.54
N GLY A 419 3.27 -14.84 -9.42
CA GLY A 419 3.63 -15.43 -8.13
C GLY A 419 4.98 -16.16 -8.07
N THR A 420 5.89 -15.89 -9.01
CA THR A 420 7.15 -16.66 -9.16
C THR A 420 8.41 -15.87 -8.84
N MET A 421 8.30 -14.61 -8.46
CA MET A 421 9.42 -13.79 -7.96
C MET A 421 9.82 -14.23 -6.54
N ARG A 422 10.93 -13.71 -6.02
CA ARG A 422 11.18 -13.71 -4.59
C ARG A 422 10.20 -12.71 -3.96
N LEU A 423 9.23 -13.23 -3.21
CA LEU A 423 8.08 -12.49 -2.69
C LEU A 423 7.97 -12.64 -1.18
N GLY A 424 7.53 -11.56 -0.52
CA GLY A 424 7.21 -11.54 0.90
C GLY A 424 8.41 -11.31 1.81
N ALA A 425 8.20 -11.48 3.11
CA ALA A 425 9.20 -11.21 4.12
C ALA A 425 10.30 -12.27 4.14
N SER A 426 11.55 -11.82 4.11
CA SER A 426 12.74 -12.66 4.23
C SER A 426 13.66 -12.13 5.33
N GLU A 427 14.39 -13.05 5.96
CA GLU A 427 15.38 -12.73 6.98
C GLU A 427 16.60 -12.07 6.36
N ILE A 428 17.09 -11.01 7.01
CA ILE A 428 18.29 -10.27 6.64
C ILE A 428 19.13 -10.06 7.89
N LEU A 429 20.41 -10.43 7.79
CA LEU A 429 21.42 -10.25 8.84
C LEU A 429 22.18 -8.95 8.57
N LEU A 430 22.24 -8.06 9.55
CA LEU A 430 22.88 -6.74 9.46
C LEU A 430 24.24 -6.71 10.15
N ASP A 431 25.20 -5.99 9.56
CA ASP A 431 26.48 -5.69 10.19
C ASP A 431 26.25 -4.65 11.31
N LYS A 432 26.73 -4.98 12.54
CA LYS A 432 26.57 -4.14 13.73
C LYS A 432 27.26 -2.78 13.63
N ASN A 433 28.23 -2.63 12.75
CA ASN A 433 28.98 -1.38 12.55
C ASN A 433 28.43 -0.53 11.39
N SER A 434 27.24 -0.83 10.89
CA SER A 434 26.65 -0.21 9.71
C SER A 434 25.63 0.89 10.05
N MET A 435 25.35 1.75 9.08
CA MET A 435 24.29 2.75 9.16
C MET A 435 22.93 2.07 9.31
N ILE A 436 22.65 1.04 8.49
CA ILE A 436 21.38 0.32 8.55
C ILE A 436 21.12 -0.31 9.92
N TYR A 437 22.15 -0.86 10.56
CA TYR A 437 22.03 -1.37 11.93
C TYR A 437 21.65 -0.24 12.91
N SER A 438 22.27 0.93 12.78
CA SER A 438 21.95 2.08 13.64
C SER A 438 20.50 2.55 13.52
N LEU A 439 19.90 2.36 12.33
CA LEU A 439 18.51 2.71 12.04
C LEU A 439 17.53 1.66 12.59
N TYR A 440 17.78 0.37 12.34
CA TYR A 440 16.90 -0.73 12.78
C TYR A 440 17.12 -1.14 14.24
N LYS A 441 18.31 -0.92 14.77
CA LYS A 441 18.74 -1.33 16.14
C LYS A 441 18.55 -2.83 16.39
N SER A 442 18.77 -3.62 15.37
CA SER A 442 18.66 -5.08 15.40
C SER A 442 19.68 -5.66 14.43
N ASP A 443 20.29 -6.79 14.79
CA ASP A 443 21.20 -7.55 13.93
C ASP A 443 20.46 -8.49 12.97
N LYS A 444 19.15 -8.63 13.17
CA LYS A 444 18.26 -9.42 12.33
C LYS A 444 16.96 -8.67 12.06
N ILE A 445 16.60 -8.55 10.78
CA ILE A 445 15.35 -7.93 10.34
C ILE A 445 14.61 -8.85 9.35
N TYR A 446 13.33 -8.58 9.16
CA TYR A 446 12.49 -9.26 8.19
C TYR A 446 11.82 -8.21 7.31
N GLU A 447 12.19 -8.18 6.01
CA GLU A 447 11.69 -7.20 5.07
C GLU A 447 11.11 -7.85 3.82
N ARG A 448 10.17 -7.18 3.14
CA ARG A 448 9.41 -7.71 2.00
C ARG A 448 10.17 -7.52 0.70
N HIS A 449 10.15 -8.55 -0.13
CA HIS A 449 10.80 -8.60 -1.44
C HIS A 449 9.78 -8.72 -2.56
N ARG A 450 10.16 -8.18 -3.75
CA ARG A 450 9.44 -8.35 -5.01
C ARG A 450 10.41 -8.20 -6.17
N HIS A 451 11.24 -9.20 -6.44
CA HIS A 451 12.26 -9.14 -7.49
C HIS A 451 12.69 -10.53 -7.99
N ARG A 452 13.38 -10.56 -9.16
CA ARG A 452 13.95 -11.76 -9.79
C ARG A 452 15.46 -11.70 -9.87
N TYR A 453 16.04 -10.50 -9.90
CA TYR A 453 17.46 -10.25 -10.12
C TYR A 453 18.14 -9.90 -8.81
N GLU A 454 19.42 -10.30 -8.71
CA GLU A 454 20.24 -10.16 -7.50
C GLU A 454 21.66 -9.74 -7.87
N VAL A 455 22.44 -9.29 -6.90
CA VAL A 455 23.88 -9.06 -7.06
C VAL A 455 24.57 -10.38 -7.39
N ASN A 456 25.28 -10.42 -8.50
CA ASN A 456 26.02 -11.59 -8.94
C ASN A 456 27.24 -11.82 -8.03
N ARG A 457 27.30 -13.02 -7.45
CA ARG A 457 28.34 -13.39 -6.46
C ARG A 457 29.75 -13.30 -6.99
N ASP A 458 29.95 -13.55 -8.30
CA ASP A 458 31.26 -13.55 -8.94
C ASP A 458 31.91 -12.15 -8.98
N TYR A 459 31.12 -11.08 -8.78
CA TYR A 459 31.61 -9.70 -8.78
C TYR A 459 31.76 -9.08 -7.39
N ILE A 460 31.38 -9.77 -6.30
CA ILE A 460 31.39 -9.20 -4.95
C ILE A 460 32.81 -8.76 -4.55
N ASP A 461 33.83 -9.59 -4.79
CA ASP A 461 35.22 -9.27 -4.44
C ASP A 461 35.74 -8.06 -5.22
N ALA A 462 35.36 -7.92 -6.48
CA ALA A 462 35.71 -6.77 -7.29
C ALA A 462 35.07 -5.48 -6.79
N LEU A 463 33.80 -5.54 -6.40
CA LEU A 463 33.03 -4.41 -5.85
C LEU A 463 33.56 -3.94 -4.48
N LEU A 464 34.05 -4.85 -3.66
CA LEU A 464 34.56 -4.56 -2.31
C LEU A 464 36.04 -4.16 -2.27
N LYS A 465 36.75 -4.17 -3.40
CA LYS A 465 38.21 -4.00 -3.46
C LYS A 465 38.71 -2.69 -2.86
N ASP A 466 38.02 -1.59 -3.07
CA ASP A 466 38.41 -0.25 -2.57
C ASP A 466 37.92 0.04 -1.15
N LYS A 467 37.07 -0.83 -0.57
CA LYS A 467 36.53 -0.75 0.78
C LYS A 467 35.61 0.46 1.07
N HIS A 468 35.23 1.25 0.06
CA HIS A 468 34.26 2.34 0.21
C HIS A 468 32.84 1.83 0.14
N LEU A 469 32.55 0.93 -0.83
CA LEU A 469 31.28 0.21 -0.86
C LEU A 469 31.27 -0.90 0.19
N VAL A 470 30.16 -1.04 0.89
CA VAL A 470 29.94 -2.09 1.90
C VAL A 470 28.57 -2.73 1.65
N PHE A 471 28.54 -4.06 1.61
CA PHE A 471 27.28 -4.80 1.74
C PHE A 471 27.02 -5.09 3.22
N SER A 472 26.25 -4.20 3.85
CA SER A 472 25.97 -4.17 5.28
C SER A 472 24.78 -5.05 5.71
N GLY A 473 24.04 -5.62 4.76
CA GLY A 473 22.97 -6.59 4.99
C GLY A 473 23.05 -7.76 4.03
N LYS A 474 22.84 -8.97 4.55
CA LYS A 474 22.90 -10.23 3.77
C LYS A 474 21.78 -11.17 4.19
N SER A 475 21.21 -11.92 3.24
CA SER A 475 20.34 -13.04 3.58
C SER A 475 21.15 -14.19 4.24
N PRO A 476 20.52 -15.13 4.94
CA PRO A 476 21.19 -16.33 5.45
C PRO A 476 21.86 -17.17 4.35
N SER A 477 21.37 -17.10 3.11
CA SER A 477 21.98 -17.76 1.94
C SER A 477 23.12 -16.96 1.31
N GLY A 478 23.44 -15.76 1.84
CA GLY A 478 24.56 -14.92 1.39
C GLY A 478 24.23 -14.01 0.21
N LEU A 479 22.96 -13.74 -0.09
CA LEU A 479 22.56 -12.71 -1.06
C LEU A 479 22.75 -11.32 -0.45
N MET A 480 23.17 -10.35 -1.28
CA MET A 480 23.42 -8.97 -0.85
C MET A 480 22.10 -8.19 -0.79
N GLU A 481 21.74 -7.72 0.40
CA GLU A 481 20.44 -7.12 0.69
C GLU A 481 20.51 -5.60 0.93
N VAL A 482 21.66 -5.13 1.41
CA VAL A 482 21.87 -3.71 1.72
C VAL A 482 23.26 -3.27 1.26
N LEU A 483 23.31 -2.10 0.63
CA LEU A 483 24.52 -1.42 0.18
C LEU A 483 24.64 -0.08 0.89
N GLU A 484 25.85 0.25 1.34
CA GLU A 484 26.22 1.56 1.89
C GLU A 484 27.54 2.06 1.26
N ILE A 485 27.69 3.40 1.17
CA ILE A 485 28.97 4.03 0.82
C ILE A 485 29.53 4.69 2.08
N LYS A 486 30.74 4.28 2.49
CA LYS A 486 31.44 4.86 3.64
C LYS A 486 31.77 6.33 3.42
N ASN A 487 31.71 7.10 4.49
CA ASN A 487 32.00 8.54 4.51
C ASN A 487 31.02 9.40 3.69
N HIS A 488 29.92 8.81 3.20
CA HIS A 488 28.81 9.57 2.62
C HIS A 488 27.79 9.89 3.72
N PRO A 489 27.19 11.09 3.76
CA PRO A 489 26.23 11.49 4.80
C PRO A 489 25.05 10.52 4.94
N PHE A 490 24.51 10.07 3.83
CA PHE A 490 23.48 9.03 3.75
C PHE A 490 23.44 8.45 2.33
N PHE A 491 23.99 7.27 2.13
CA PHE A 491 23.88 6.54 0.87
C PHE A 491 23.52 5.10 1.18
N LEU A 492 22.26 4.77 0.91
CA LEU A 492 21.70 3.48 1.28
C LEU A 492 20.94 2.88 0.09
N GLY A 493 21.27 1.64 -0.24
CA GLY A 493 20.50 0.82 -1.16
C GLY A 493 19.93 -0.40 -0.46
N THR A 494 18.67 -0.76 -0.73
CA THR A 494 18.00 -1.96 -0.20
C THR A 494 17.43 -2.79 -1.33
N GLN A 495 17.73 -4.10 -1.36
CA GLN A 495 17.12 -5.03 -2.32
C GLN A 495 15.65 -5.28 -1.99
N PHE A 496 15.30 -5.21 -0.74
CA PHE A 496 13.93 -5.29 -0.22
C PHE A 496 13.20 -3.94 -0.32
N HIS A 497 11.89 -3.97 -0.08
CA HIS A 497 10.96 -2.84 -0.15
C HIS A 497 10.53 -2.39 1.26
N PRO A 498 11.29 -1.50 1.93
CA PRO A 498 10.96 -1.04 3.28
C PRO A 498 9.67 -0.21 3.35
N GLU A 499 9.24 0.37 2.22
CA GLU A 499 7.98 1.12 2.11
C GLU A 499 6.77 0.27 2.47
N PHE A 500 6.76 -1.03 2.15
CA PHE A 500 5.64 -1.93 2.45
C PHE A 500 5.44 -2.17 3.93
N LYS A 501 6.45 -1.95 4.76
CA LYS A 501 6.37 -2.14 6.22
C LYS A 501 6.29 -0.84 7.01
N SER A 502 6.29 0.32 6.35
CA SER A 502 6.10 1.60 7.04
C SER A 502 4.67 1.76 7.56
N ARG A 503 4.53 2.19 8.79
CA ARG A 503 3.26 2.42 9.49
C ARG A 503 3.27 3.82 10.11
N VAL A 504 2.10 4.38 10.39
CA VAL A 504 2.00 5.65 11.13
C VAL A 504 2.67 5.55 12.49
N GLU A 505 2.43 4.44 13.20
CA GLU A 505 2.98 4.19 14.55
C GLU A 505 4.36 3.52 14.53
N ALA A 506 4.82 3.00 13.38
CA ALA A 506 6.09 2.29 13.20
C ALA A 506 6.72 2.63 11.84
N VAL A 507 7.38 3.77 11.79
CA VAL A 507 7.96 4.31 10.55
C VAL A 507 9.12 3.44 10.07
N ALA A 508 9.18 3.15 8.76
CA ALA A 508 10.30 2.42 8.15
C ALA A 508 11.63 3.15 8.42
N PRO A 509 12.61 2.47 9.05
CA PRO A 509 13.85 3.13 9.49
C PRO A 509 14.67 3.76 8.38
N THR A 510 14.65 3.20 7.17
CA THR A 510 15.36 3.72 6.00
C THR A 510 14.80 5.07 5.54
N PHE A 511 13.47 5.20 5.51
CA PHE A 511 12.80 6.46 5.17
C PHE A 511 12.99 7.53 6.25
N TYR A 512 12.93 7.11 7.52
CA TYR A 512 13.27 8.01 8.63
C TYR A 512 14.71 8.52 8.50
N GLY A 513 15.68 7.64 8.20
CA GLY A 513 17.09 7.99 8.02
C GLY A 513 17.29 8.97 6.86
N LEU A 514 16.65 8.75 5.70
CA LEU A 514 16.71 9.64 4.55
C LEU A 514 16.20 11.04 4.90
N VAL A 515 14.97 11.15 5.40
CA VAL A 515 14.34 12.45 5.71
C VAL A 515 15.11 13.20 6.80
N LYS A 516 15.65 12.47 7.79
CA LYS A 516 16.52 13.04 8.83
C LYS A 516 17.80 13.60 8.22
N ALA A 517 18.50 12.83 7.37
CA ALA A 517 19.74 13.28 6.72
C ALA A 517 19.53 14.51 5.82
N MET A 518 18.39 14.59 5.13
CA MET A 518 18.00 15.78 4.35
C MET A 518 17.78 17.01 5.22
N GLY A 519 17.17 16.84 6.39
CA GLY A 519 16.87 17.96 7.31
C GLY A 519 18.07 18.46 8.10
N GLU A 520 19.08 17.62 8.32
CA GLU A 520 20.32 17.92 9.05
C GLU A 520 21.45 18.47 8.14
N LYS A 521 21.25 18.48 6.80
CA LYS A 521 22.11 19.11 5.80
C LYS A 521 21.90 20.66 5.82
#